data_afe9dcef16e776542bf3d4d303421095
#
_entry.id   afe9dcef16e776542bf3d4d303421095
#
_cell.length_a   1.000
_cell.length_b   1.000
_cell.length_c   1.000
_cell.angle_alpha   90.00
_cell.angle_beta   90.00
_cell.angle_gamma   90.00
#
_symmetry.space_group_name_H-M   'P 1'
#
loop_
_entity.id
_entity.type
_entity.pdbx_description
1 polymer ?
#
loop_
_entity_poly.entity_id
_entity_poly.type
_entity_poly.pdbx_seq_one_letter_code
_entity_poly.pdbx_strand_id
1 'polypeptide(L)'
;MTIADVAAEAGLSKTAVSMILNERTGTGLSQETAKRVREIAKRLDYRPDPSARALRIGTTPTIGFVSDDVTLTRYASAMIRGILDVAEENEHTVLLAETGHHPERLSGALNAMLDRRVSALVFGSMAARRVELPQLPSDVPVIMVNATTFVDYPVVLPDERTAGEAIARLLIDAGHREIALIGRRYDEDLPPEVSVTISDRFAGLDAVMEEHGLEWAWEEAFDYWAPDDGYRAAKRALSSGARFTAMVCLTDNVSFGAYQALQEAGIRIPDQVSIASFDDDEISTYLRPQLTTARLPYEEMGRTAMSLALDGNRGTDRHLVPMPIIRRGSIRSR
;
A
#
# COMPACT_ATOMS: atom_id res chain seq x y z
N MET A 1 -3.24 15.08 38.86
CA MET A 1 -3.49 16.54 38.81
C MET A 1 -4.51 16.82 37.70
N THR A 2 -5.34 17.84 37.90
CA THR A 2 -6.45 18.19 37.00
C THR A 2 -6.24 19.60 36.43
N ILE A 3 -6.97 19.94 35.37
CA ILE A 3 -6.96 21.32 34.82
C ILE A 3 -7.41 22.37 35.90
N ALA A 4 -8.21 21.92 36.87
CA ALA A 4 -8.65 22.78 37.98
C ALA A 4 -7.48 23.17 38.88
N ASP A 5 -6.54 22.27 39.15
CA ASP A 5 -5.36 22.50 39.96
C ASP A 5 -4.43 23.50 39.29
N VAL A 6 -4.21 23.33 37.96
CA VAL A 6 -3.41 24.29 37.15
C VAL A 6 -4.07 25.67 37.12
N ALA A 7 -5.42 25.72 36.96
CA ALA A 7 -6.17 26.97 36.96
C ALA A 7 -6.10 27.72 38.28
N ALA A 8 -6.26 26.99 39.39
CA ALA A 8 -6.15 27.56 40.74
C ALA A 8 -4.76 28.17 40.99
N GLU A 9 -3.70 27.46 40.61
CA GLU A 9 -2.33 27.93 40.81
C GLU A 9 -1.93 29.07 39.87
N ALA A 10 -2.46 29.06 38.63
CA ALA A 10 -2.26 30.13 37.66
C ALA A 10 -3.10 31.39 37.94
N GLY A 11 -4.09 31.32 38.84
CA GLY A 11 -5.03 32.41 39.10
C GLY A 11 -5.93 32.73 37.91
N LEU A 12 -6.28 31.70 37.08
CA LEU A 12 -7.04 31.84 35.86
C LEU A 12 -8.26 30.91 35.86
N SER A 13 -9.22 31.17 34.94
CA SER A 13 -10.31 30.24 34.74
C SER A 13 -9.84 28.96 34.05
N LYS A 14 -10.55 27.81 34.28
CA LYS A 14 -10.30 26.55 33.59
C LYS A 14 -10.34 26.74 32.07
N THR A 15 -11.22 27.58 31.56
CA THR A 15 -11.35 27.92 30.15
C THR A 15 -10.10 28.61 29.63
N ALA A 16 -9.57 29.61 30.33
CA ALA A 16 -8.35 30.32 29.95
C ALA A 16 -7.14 29.38 29.91
N VAL A 17 -6.96 28.54 30.95
CA VAL A 17 -5.90 27.52 31.00
C VAL A 17 -6.06 26.53 29.85
N SER A 18 -7.27 26.04 29.59
CA SER A 18 -7.54 25.13 28.46
C SER A 18 -7.22 25.76 27.10
N MET A 19 -7.51 27.05 26.91
CA MET A 19 -7.18 27.78 25.68
C MET A 19 -5.68 27.88 25.46
N ILE A 20 -4.94 28.20 26.51
CA ILE A 20 -3.46 28.32 26.50
C ILE A 20 -2.79 26.97 26.20
N LEU A 21 -3.19 25.92 26.90
CA LEU A 21 -2.59 24.59 26.77
C LEU A 21 -2.95 23.90 25.44
N ASN A 22 -4.02 24.33 24.79
CA ASN A 22 -4.42 23.87 23.46
C ASN A 22 -4.06 24.85 22.33
N GLU A 23 -3.13 25.80 22.58
CA GLU A 23 -2.56 26.73 21.59
C GLU A 23 -3.57 27.48 20.72
N ARG A 24 -4.75 27.80 21.24
CA ARG A 24 -5.75 28.57 20.49
C ARG A 24 -5.28 30.00 20.27
N THR A 25 -5.25 30.41 19.00
CA THR A 25 -5.01 31.79 18.61
C THR A 25 -6.19 32.70 19.03
N GLY A 26 -5.92 33.92 19.41
CA GLY A 26 -6.98 34.90 19.72
C GLY A 26 -7.49 34.84 21.18
N THR A 27 -6.74 34.28 22.11
CA THR A 27 -7.16 34.19 23.52
C THR A 27 -7.20 35.55 24.26
N GLY A 28 -6.64 36.61 23.69
CA GLY A 28 -6.49 37.93 24.38
C GLY A 28 -5.54 37.91 25.55
N LEU A 29 -4.88 36.80 25.83
CA LEU A 29 -3.94 36.63 26.96
C LEU A 29 -2.50 36.90 26.51
N SER A 30 -1.69 37.50 27.39
CA SER A 30 -0.30 37.81 27.08
C SER A 30 0.56 36.52 26.94
N GLN A 31 1.62 36.61 26.12
CA GLN A 31 2.59 35.51 25.98
C GLN A 31 3.22 35.11 27.32
N GLU A 32 3.43 36.07 28.21
CA GLU A 32 3.97 35.85 29.56
C GLU A 32 3.00 34.99 30.39
N THR A 33 1.69 35.28 30.33
CA THR A 33 0.65 34.47 30.97
C THR A 33 0.64 33.05 30.43
N ALA A 34 0.72 32.88 29.08
CA ALA A 34 0.76 31.59 28.47
C ALA A 34 2.00 30.76 28.87
N LYS A 35 3.17 31.41 28.96
CA LYS A 35 4.41 30.78 29.44
C LYS A 35 4.27 30.31 30.88
N ARG A 36 3.76 31.16 31.78
CA ARG A 36 3.54 30.81 33.20
C ARG A 36 2.60 29.60 33.35
N VAL A 37 1.50 29.54 32.58
CA VAL A 37 0.56 28.42 32.63
C VAL A 37 1.23 27.13 32.20
N ARG A 38 2.05 27.13 31.12
CA ARG A 38 2.78 25.94 30.67
C ARG A 38 3.81 25.48 31.70
N GLU A 39 4.50 26.40 32.37
CA GLU A 39 5.45 26.08 33.45
C GLU A 39 4.75 25.43 34.65
N ILE A 40 3.59 25.96 35.06
CA ILE A 40 2.75 25.39 36.12
C ILE A 40 2.28 23.99 35.74
N ALA A 41 1.73 23.82 34.54
CA ALA A 41 1.26 22.52 34.05
C ALA A 41 2.40 21.49 34.05
N LYS A 42 3.61 21.87 33.58
CA LYS A 42 4.79 21.01 33.60
C LYS A 42 5.22 20.62 35.01
N ARG A 43 5.24 21.59 35.94
CA ARG A 43 5.62 21.35 37.35
C ARG A 43 4.62 20.45 38.08
N LEU A 44 3.33 20.56 37.75
CA LEU A 44 2.26 19.74 38.32
C LEU A 44 2.12 18.38 37.64
N ASP A 45 2.97 18.07 36.64
CA ASP A 45 2.84 16.91 35.74
C ASP A 45 1.41 16.77 35.20
N TYR A 46 0.79 17.92 34.89
CA TYR A 46 -0.54 17.91 34.27
C TYR A 46 -0.42 17.65 32.78
N ARG A 47 -1.08 16.62 32.31
CA ARG A 47 -1.27 16.33 30.88
C ARG A 47 -2.72 16.61 30.53
N PRO A 48 -2.98 17.38 29.46
CA PRO A 48 -4.34 17.51 28.95
C PRO A 48 -4.93 16.12 28.68
N ASP A 49 -6.14 15.88 29.17
CA ASP A 49 -6.84 14.62 28.93
C ASP A 49 -7.36 14.61 27.47
N PRO A 50 -6.84 13.70 26.62
CA PRO A 50 -7.31 13.57 25.23
C PRO A 50 -8.79 13.26 25.14
N SER A 51 -9.34 12.51 26.13
CA SER A 51 -10.77 12.14 26.17
C SER A 51 -11.65 13.35 26.42
N ALA A 52 -11.22 14.26 27.32
CA ALA A 52 -11.93 15.51 27.57
C ALA A 52 -11.90 16.46 26.35
N ARG A 53 -10.81 16.43 25.56
CA ARG A 53 -10.70 17.14 24.29
C ARG A 53 -11.63 16.53 23.24
N ALA A 54 -11.65 15.20 23.13
CA ALA A 54 -12.48 14.45 22.21
C ALA A 54 -13.98 14.68 22.47
N LEU A 55 -14.41 14.69 23.75
CA LEU A 55 -15.79 14.97 24.12
C LEU A 55 -16.26 16.37 23.67
N ARG A 56 -15.35 17.32 23.58
CA ARG A 56 -15.67 18.70 23.15
C ARG A 56 -15.65 18.87 21.64
N ILE A 57 -14.74 18.16 20.93
CA ILE A 57 -14.53 18.26 19.49
C ILE A 57 -15.39 17.23 18.75
N GLY A 58 -15.78 16.15 19.41
CA GLY A 58 -16.52 15.02 18.84
C GLY A 58 -15.64 13.89 18.31
N THR A 59 -14.35 14.17 18.04
CA THR A 59 -13.37 13.21 17.53
C THR A 59 -12.06 13.23 18.31
N THR A 60 -11.26 12.18 18.21
CA THR A 60 -9.88 12.11 18.72
C THR A 60 -8.89 12.37 17.58
N PRO A 61 -7.66 12.83 17.83
CA PRO A 61 -6.57 12.84 16.84
C PRO A 61 -6.05 11.40 16.64
N THR A 62 -6.95 10.51 16.24
CA THR A 62 -6.68 9.08 16.13
C THR A 62 -7.32 8.56 14.84
N ILE A 63 -6.54 7.89 14.02
CA ILE A 63 -7.01 7.20 12.81
C ILE A 63 -7.08 5.71 13.11
N GLY A 64 -8.14 5.05 12.65
CA GLY A 64 -8.24 3.59 12.67
C GLY A 64 -7.64 3.02 11.38
N PHE A 65 -6.69 2.10 11.49
CA PHE A 65 -6.21 1.30 10.37
C PHE A 65 -6.62 -0.16 10.57
N VAL A 66 -7.44 -0.68 9.66
CA VAL A 66 -7.89 -2.08 9.67
C VAL A 66 -7.33 -2.78 8.45
N SER A 67 -6.78 -3.97 8.64
CA SER A 67 -6.25 -4.77 7.53
C SER A 67 -6.55 -6.24 7.72
N ASP A 68 -6.44 -7.00 6.62
CA ASP A 68 -6.59 -8.46 6.62
C ASP A 68 -5.36 -9.17 7.21
N ASP A 69 -4.17 -8.94 6.66
CA ASP A 69 -2.94 -9.70 6.98
C ASP A 69 -1.71 -8.79 7.13
N VAL A 70 -1.63 -8.03 8.22
CA VAL A 70 -0.47 -7.14 8.46
C VAL A 70 0.74 -7.86 9.04
N THR A 71 0.51 -8.99 9.73
CA THR A 71 1.58 -9.72 10.42
C THR A 71 2.24 -10.78 9.54
N LEU A 72 1.62 -11.15 8.41
CA LEU A 72 2.07 -12.25 7.56
C LEU A 72 2.95 -11.80 6.38
N THR A 73 2.88 -10.53 5.99
CA THR A 73 3.62 -10.02 4.84
C THR A 73 4.46 -8.81 5.18
N ARG A 74 5.63 -8.69 4.58
CA ARG A 74 6.46 -7.49 4.71
C ARG A 74 5.96 -6.31 3.87
N TYR A 75 5.11 -6.55 2.89
CA TYR A 75 4.42 -5.48 2.16
C TYR A 75 3.52 -4.67 3.09
N ALA A 76 2.88 -5.33 4.06
CA ALA A 76 2.11 -4.67 5.11
C ALA A 76 2.95 -3.67 5.91
N SER A 77 4.19 -4.03 6.26
CA SER A 77 5.06 -3.13 7.02
C SER A 77 5.42 -1.85 6.26
N ALA A 78 5.55 -1.91 4.93
CA ALA A 78 5.77 -0.74 4.11
C ALA A 78 4.54 0.20 4.09
N MET A 79 3.33 -0.37 3.91
CA MET A 79 2.08 0.41 3.97
C MET A 79 1.88 1.05 5.34
N ILE A 80 2.08 0.29 6.41
CA ILE A 80 1.99 0.80 7.79
C ILE A 80 3.00 1.92 8.01
N ARG A 81 4.23 1.80 7.54
CA ARG A 81 5.25 2.85 7.66
C ARG A 81 4.76 4.15 7.04
N GLY A 82 4.27 4.10 5.78
CA GLY A 82 3.74 5.29 5.12
C GLY A 82 2.58 5.93 5.89
N ILE A 83 1.67 5.12 6.46
CA ILE A 83 0.57 5.60 7.31
C ILE A 83 1.12 6.27 8.59
N LEU A 84 2.08 5.63 9.27
CA LEU A 84 2.63 6.12 10.53
C LEU A 84 3.44 7.41 10.35
N ASP A 85 4.24 7.51 9.28
CA ASP A 85 5.02 8.71 8.99
C ASP A 85 4.13 9.93 8.83
N VAL A 86 3.05 9.84 8.02
CA VAL A 86 2.11 10.94 7.83
C VAL A 86 1.30 11.21 9.10
N ALA A 87 0.97 10.18 9.89
CA ALA A 87 0.30 10.35 11.19
C ALA A 87 1.17 11.14 12.16
N GLU A 88 2.47 10.80 12.28
CA GLU A 88 3.42 11.47 13.15
C GLU A 88 3.62 12.94 12.73
N GLU A 89 3.81 13.20 11.43
CA GLU A 89 3.92 14.57 10.86
C GLU A 89 2.72 15.46 11.22
N ASN A 90 1.54 14.85 11.43
CA ASN A 90 0.29 15.56 11.73
C ASN A 90 -0.22 15.34 13.16
N GLU A 91 0.63 14.89 14.08
CA GLU A 91 0.31 14.67 15.51
C GLU A 91 -0.90 13.74 15.74
N HIS A 92 -1.07 12.73 14.88
CA HIS A 92 -2.11 11.72 15.01
C HIS A 92 -1.58 10.39 15.53
N THR A 93 -2.42 9.67 16.26
CA THR A 93 -2.15 8.28 16.66
C THR A 93 -2.87 7.34 15.71
N VAL A 94 -2.27 6.19 15.40
CA VAL A 94 -2.90 5.14 14.62
C VAL A 94 -3.27 3.96 15.51
N LEU A 95 -4.53 3.54 15.49
CA LEU A 95 -4.99 2.28 16.06
C LEU A 95 -5.00 1.25 14.94
N LEU A 96 -4.24 0.18 15.10
CA LEU A 96 -4.15 -0.88 14.11
C LEU A 96 -4.92 -2.11 14.58
N ALA A 97 -5.69 -2.72 13.67
CA ALA A 97 -6.32 -4.02 13.89
C ALA A 97 -6.12 -4.92 12.67
N GLU A 98 -5.82 -6.20 12.94
CA GLU A 98 -5.74 -7.25 11.93
C GLU A 98 -6.94 -8.19 12.06
N THR A 99 -7.53 -8.56 10.92
CA THR A 99 -8.77 -9.35 10.89
C THR A 99 -8.57 -10.79 10.44
N GLY A 100 -7.48 -11.10 9.70
CA GLY A 100 -7.18 -12.44 9.21
C GLY A 100 -8.28 -13.02 8.33
N HIS A 101 -8.93 -12.19 7.51
CA HIS A 101 -10.07 -12.57 6.64
C HIS A 101 -11.33 -13.06 7.38
N HIS A 102 -11.48 -12.75 8.67
CA HIS A 102 -12.65 -13.14 9.45
C HIS A 102 -13.68 -11.98 9.53
N PRO A 103 -14.89 -12.10 8.95
CA PRO A 103 -15.90 -11.03 8.95
C PRO A 103 -16.30 -10.56 10.36
N GLU A 104 -16.38 -11.47 11.32
CA GLU A 104 -16.70 -11.14 12.72
C GLU A 104 -15.59 -10.34 13.40
N ARG A 105 -14.32 -10.60 13.09
CA ARG A 105 -13.19 -9.81 13.58
C ARG A 105 -13.18 -8.42 12.96
N LEU A 106 -13.50 -8.33 11.67
CA LEU A 106 -13.62 -7.05 10.96
C LEU A 106 -14.68 -6.16 11.62
N SER A 107 -15.89 -6.69 11.82
CA SER A 107 -16.97 -5.97 12.49
C SER A 107 -16.59 -5.53 13.91
N GLY A 108 -15.95 -6.42 14.67
CA GLY A 108 -15.46 -6.12 16.02
C GLY A 108 -14.39 -5.02 16.05
N ALA A 109 -13.43 -5.07 15.12
CA ALA A 109 -12.36 -4.07 15.00
C ALA A 109 -12.93 -2.69 14.64
N LEU A 110 -13.83 -2.63 13.65
CA LEU A 110 -14.47 -1.38 13.23
C LEU A 110 -15.29 -0.77 14.37
N ASN A 111 -16.12 -1.55 15.06
CA ASN A 111 -16.89 -1.08 16.21
C ASN A 111 -15.98 -0.54 17.33
N ALA A 112 -14.88 -1.26 17.64
CA ALA A 112 -13.94 -0.84 18.66
C ALA A 112 -13.23 0.50 18.32
N MET A 113 -13.02 0.79 17.03
CA MET A 113 -12.48 2.05 16.56
C MET A 113 -13.51 3.18 16.62
N LEU A 114 -14.74 2.91 16.20
CA LEU A 114 -15.86 3.86 16.29
C LEU A 114 -16.16 4.24 17.74
N ASP A 115 -16.17 3.29 18.67
CA ASP A 115 -16.33 3.53 20.11
C ASP A 115 -15.25 4.46 20.66
N ARG A 116 -14.04 4.42 20.08
CA ARG A 116 -12.92 5.30 20.44
C ARG A 116 -12.95 6.65 19.69
N ARG A 117 -13.99 6.89 18.91
CA ARG A 117 -14.20 8.14 18.16
C ARG A 117 -13.00 8.50 17.27
N VAL A 118 -12.48 7.52 16.52
CA VAL A 118 -11.46 7.81 15.51
C VAL A 118 -11.97 8.86 14.54
N SER A 119 -11.07 9.73 14.07
CA SER A 119 -11.43 10.82 13.14
C SER A 119 -11.63 10.33 11.71
N ALA A 120 -11.02 9.21 11.35
CA ALA A 120 -11.23 8.51 10.07
C ALA A 120 -10.83 7.03 10.19
N LEU A 121 -11.23 6.25 9.18
CA LEU A 121 -10.86 4.86 9.02
C LEU A 121 -10.08 4.68 7.72
N VAL A 122 -8.99 3.94 7.76
CA VAL A 122 -8.26 3.44 6.59
C VAL A 122 -8.40 1.92 6.60
N PHE A 123 -8.91 1.36 5.50
CA PHE A 123 -8.97 -0.08 5.31
C PHE A 123 -7.93 -0.48 4.27
N GLY A 124 -6.98 -1.35 4.65
CA GLY A 124 -5.91 -1.84 3.78
C GLY A 124 -5.99 -3.34 3.55
N SER A 125 -5.84 -3.79 2.30
CA SER A 125 -5.70 -5.22 1.98
C SER A 125 -4.33 -5.50 1.39
N MET A 126 -3.80 -6.69 1.69
CA MET A 126 -2.51 -7.11 1.14
C MET A 126 -2.62 -7.61 -0.31
N ALA A 127 -3.82 -8.00 -0.75
CA ALA A 127 -4.13 -8.26 -2.14
C ALA A 127 -5.13 -7.20 -2.65
N ALA A 128 -4.89 -6.62 -3.81
CA ALA A 128 -5.77 -5.61 -4.42
C ALA A 128 -7.11 -6.23 -4.83
N ARG A 129 -8.04 -6.36 -3.91
CA ARG A 129 -9.31 -7.07 -4.09
C ARG A 129 -10.51 -6.30 -3.55
N ARG A 130 -11.69 -6.71 -3.98
CA ARG A 130 -12.95 -6.23 -3.40
C ARG A 130 -13.24 -6.97 -2.08
N VAL A 131 -13.57 -6.21 -1.06
CA VAL A 131 -13.91 -6.72 0.26
C VAL A 131 -15.31 -6.27 0.65
N GLU A 132 -15.98 -7.06 1.47
CA GLU A 132 -17.26 -6.67 2.04
C GLU A 132 -17.04 -5.97 3.37
N LEU A 133 -17.49 -4.71 3.48
CA LEU A 133 -17.49 -3.96 4.73
C LEU A 133 -18.90 -3.91 5.32
N PRO A 134 -19.05 -3.96 6.65
CA PRO A 134 -20.34 -3.67 7.28
C PRO A 134 -20.73 -2.20 7.04
N GLN A 135 -21.98 -1.88 7.23
CA GLN A 135 -22.45 -0.50 7.12
C GLN A 135 -21.75 0.38 8.17
N LEU A 136 -21.07 1.43 7.70
CA LEU A 136 -20.35 2.39 8.53
C LEU A 136 -21.12 3.70 8.64
N PRO A 137 -20.94 4.48 9.74
CA PRO A 137 -21.51 5.82 9.87
C PRO A 137 -21.03 6.75 8.75
N SER A 138 -21.94 7.51 8.16
CA SER A 138 -21.65 8.42 7.04
C SER A 138 -20.83 9.65 7.44
N ASP A 139 -20.70 9.94 8.73
CA ASP A 139 -19.93 11.06 9.28
C ASP A 139 -18.45 10.72 9.50
N VAL A 140 -18.06 9.45 9.42
CA VAL A 140 -16.67 9.00 9.53
C VAL A 140 -16.08 8.82 8.12
N PRO A 141 -15.02 9.56 7.74
CA PRO A 141 -14.30 9.32 6.49
C PRO A 141 -13.72 7.90 6.45
N VAL A 142 -13.87 7.24 5.32
CA VAL A 142 -13.32 5.89 5.08
C VAL A 142 -12.48 5.92 3.81
N ILE A 143 -11.24 5.49 3.89
CA ILE A 143 -10.32 5.40 2.76
C ILE A 143 -9.94 3.93 2.55
N MET A 144 -10.08 3.47 1.31
CA MET A 144 -9.65 2.13 0.93
C MET A 144 -8.23 2.19 0.36
N VAL A 145 -7.35 1.31 0.80
CA VAL A 145 -5.99 1.19 0.24
C VAL A 145 -5.71 -0.25 -0.15
N ASN A 146 -5.32 -0.43 -1.40
CA ASN A 146 -5.14 -1.75 -2.03
C ASN A 146 -6.40 -2.64 -1.91
N ALA A 147 -7.57 -2.03 -1.88
CA ALA A 147 -8.86 -2.71 -1.77
C ALA A 147 -9.96 -1.84 -2.37
N THR A 148 -11.07 -2.47 -2.77
CA THR A 148 -12.34 -1.82 -3.08
C THR A 148 -13.46 -2.47 -2.27
N THR A 149 -14.64 -1.87 -2.28
CA THR A 149 -15.85 -2.44 -1.66
C THR A 149 -17.08 -2.15 -2.51
N PHE A 150 -18.26 -2.60 -2.09
CA PHE A 150 -19.52 -2.36 -2.79
C PHE A 150 -20.06 -0.93 -2.59
N VAL A 151 -19.51 -0.21 -1.64
CA VAL A 151 -19.80 1.21 -1.38
C VAL A 151 -18.67 2.05 -1.98
N ASP A 152 -19.01 3.13 -2.65
CA ASP A 152 -18.02 4.02 -3.25
C ASP A 152 -17.34 4.87 -2.17
N TYR A 153 -16.11 4.52 -1.84
CA TYR A 153 -15.18 5.28 -1.01
C TYR A 153 -13.98 5.72 -1.85
N PRO A 154 -13.21 6.72 -1.42
CA PRO A 154 -11.91 7.01 -2.01
C PRO A 154 -11.01 5.77 -1.95
N VAL A 155 -10.37 5.45 -3.07
CA VAL A 155 -9.54 4.24 -3.22
C VAL A 155 -8.15 4.61 -3.64
N VAL A 156 -7.13 4.05 -2.98
CA VAL A 156 -5.72 4.16 -3.35
C VAL A 156 -5.24 2.80 -3.86
N LEU A 157 -4.82 2.74 -5.12
CA LEU A 157 -4.39 1.52 -5.80
C LEU A 157 -3.04 1.72 -6.51
N PRO A 158 -2.26 0.66 -6.76
CA PRO A 158 -1.09 0.74 -7.63
C PRO A 158 -1.51 1.01 -9.09
N ASP A 159 -0.71 1.77 -9.83
CA ASP A 159 -0.89 1.99 -11.27
C ASP A 159 -0.30 0.82 -12.07
N GLU A 160 -1.01 -0.29 -12.06
CA GLU A 160 -0.61 -1.54 -12.67
C GLU A 160 -0.53 -1.46 -14.20
N ARG A 161 -1.42 -0.66 -14.82
CA ARG A 161 -1.43 -0.50 -16.27
C ARG A 161 -0.15 0.17 -16.76
N THR A 162 0.18 1.32 -16.20
CA THR A 162 1.40 2.06 -16.55
C THR A 162 2.66 1.22 -16.25
N ALA A 163 2.64 0.43 -15.17
CA ALA A 163 3.75 -0.47 -14.85
C ALA A 163 3.91 -1.60 -15.89
N GLY A 164 2.80 -2.21 -16.31
CA GLY A 164 2.80 -3.22 -17.39
C GLY A 164 3.38 -2.65 -18.69
N GLU A 165 2.89 -1.46 -19.09
CA GLU A 165 3.43 -0.75 -20.26
C GLU A 165 4.93 -0.49 -20.12
N ALA A 166 5.39 -0.02 -18.97
CA ALA A 166 6.79 0.30 -18.73
C ALA A 166 7.71 -0.93 -18.78
N ILE A 167 7.27 -2.07 -18.24
CA ILE A 167 8.03 -3.34 -18.31
C ILE A 167 8.13 -3.85 -19.76
N ALA A 168 7.04 -3.84 -20.52
CA ALA A 168 7.06 -4.28 -21.91
C ALA A 168 7.96 -3.35 -22.77
N ARG A 169 7.81 -2.02 -22.66
CA ARG A 169 8.66 -1.04 -23.35
C ARG A 169 10.12 -1.23 -23.01
N LEU A 170 10.45 -1.45 -21.73
CA LEU A 170 11.82 -1.65 -21.27
C LEU A 170 12.52 -2.81 -22.02
N LEU A 171 11.82 -3.92 -22.25
CA LEU A 171 12.36 -5.06 -23.00
C LEU A 171 12.43 -4.80 -24.50
N ILE A 172 11.42 -4.16 -25.07
CA ILE A 172 11.36 -3.82 -26.49
C ILE A 172 12.44 -2.78 -26.84
N ASP A 173 12.65 -1.77 -26.00
CA ASP A 173 13.71 -0.75 -26.17
C ASP A 173 15.11 -1.36 -26.02
N ALA A 174 15.25 -2.41 -25.21
CA ALA A 174 16.47 -3.21 -25.12
C ALA A 174 16.71 -4.11 -26.37
N GLY A 175 15.81 -4.10 -27.34
CA GLY A 175 15.95 -4.82 -28.62
C GLY A 175 15.29 -6.19 -28.64
N HIS A 176 14.60 -6.60 -27.57
CA HIS A 176 13.88 -7.89 -27.54
C HIS A 176 12.60 -7.83 -28.36
N ARG A 177 12.35 -8.92 -29.13
CA ARG A 177 11.13 -9.08 -29.94
C ARG A 177 10.45 -10.44 -29.72
N GLU A 178 11.22 -11.43 -29.31
CA GLU A 178 10.75 -12.76 -28.91
C GLU A 178 10.71 -12.78 -27.38
N ILE A 179 9.54 -12.47 -26.79
CA ILE A 179 9.37 -12.30 -25.35
C ILE A 179 8.36 -13.35 -24.84
N ALA A 180 8.73 -14.08 -23.81
CA ALA A 180 7.83 -14.99 -23.11
C ALA A 180 7.13 -14.31 -21.96
N LEU A 181 5.86 -14.65 -21.69
CA LEU A 181 5.09 -14.21 -20.53
C LEU A 181 4.79 -15.39 -19.61
N ILE A 182 5.17 -15.28 -18.34
CA ILE A 182 4.95 -16.34 -17.34
C ILE A 182 4.15 -15.80 -16.17
N GLY A 183 3.01 -16.42 -15.93
CA GLY A 183 2.14 -16.12 -14.80
C GLY A 183 0.84 -15.42 -15.16
N ARG A 184 0.41 -15.41 -16.43
CA ARG A 184 -0.94 -14.97 -16.76
C ARG A 184 -1.95 -15.82 -15.99
N ARG A 185 -3.11 -15.28 -15.71
CA ARG A 185 -4.21 -16.04 -15.11
C ARG A 185 -5.05 -16.71 -16.20
N TYR A 186 -5.66 -17.85 -15.86
CA TYR A 186 -6.55 -18.54 -16.79
C TYR A 186 -7.84 -17.75 -17.07
N ASP A 187 -8.36 -17.06 -16.05
CA ASP A 187 -9.58 -16.27 -16.16
C ASP A 187 -9.26 -14.91 -16.77
N GLU A 188 -9.77 -14.61 -17.96
CA GLU A 188 -9.65 -13.29 -18.59
C GLU A 188 -10.36 -12.21 -17.76
N ASP A 189 -11.51 -12.57 -17.17
CA ASP A 189 -12.28 -11.73 -16.27
C ASP A 189 -12.11 -12.21 -14.82
N LEU A 190 -11.03 -11.77 -14.17
CA LEU A 190 -10.81 -12.08 -12.77
C LEU A 190 -11.92 -11.50 -11.89
N PRO A 191 -12.56 -12.33 -11.04
CA PRO A 191 -13.52 -11.81 -10.08
C PRO A 191 -12.87 -10.72 -9.20
N PRO A 192 -13.53 -9.58 -8.96
CA PRO A 192 -12.98 -8.50 -8.13
C PRO A 192 -12.60 -8.94 -6.71
N GLU A 193 -13.15 -10.04 -6.22
CA GLU A 193 -12.80 -10.68 -4.94
C GLU A 193 -11.42 -11.34 -4.98
N VAL A 194 -10.89 -11.62 -6.18
CA VAL A 194 -9.53 -12.15 -6.41
C VAL A 194 -8.56 -11.01 -6.64
N SER A 195 -8.87 -10.14 -7.62
CA SER A 195 -8.09 -8.93 -7.87
C SER A 195 -8.93 -7.86 -8.58
N VAL A 196 -8.66 -6.59 -8.24
CA VAL A 196 -9.26 -5.43 -8.90
C VAL A 196 -8.24 -4.65 -9.75
N THR A 197 -7.01 -5.12 -9.87
CA THR A 197 -5.93 -4.37 -10.55
C THR A 197 -5.09 -5.21 -11.50
N ILE A 198 -5.01 -6.53 -11.32
CA ILE A 198 -4.08 -7.37 -12.09
C ILE A 198 -4.44 -7.42 -13.59
N SER A 199 -5.72 -7.30 -13.95
CA SER A 199 -6.16 -7.18 -15.34
C SER A 199 -5.58 -5.92 -16.01
N ASP A 200 -5.40 -4.84 -15.27
CA ASP A 200 -4.76 -3.61 -15.75
C ASP A 200 -3.28 -3.86 -16.07
N ARG A 201 -2.56 -4.67 -15.26
CA ARG A 201 -1.17 -5.08 -15.56
C ARG A 201 -1.07 -5.81 -16.88
N PHE A 202 -1.95 -6.78 -17.11
CA PHE A 202 -2.01 -7.52 -18.38
C PHE A 202 -2.33 -6.58 -19.53
N ALA A 203 -3.37 -5.74 -19.38
CA ALA A 203 -3.76 -4.79 -20.40
C ALA A 203 -2.63 -3.82 -20.77
N GLY A 204 -1.80 -3.40 -19.79
CA GLY A 204 -0.63 -2.57 -20.04
C GLY A 204 0.46 -3.31 -20.83
N LEU A 205 0.77 -4.55 -20.46
CA LEU A 205 1.73 -5.39 -21.15
C LEU A 205 1.30 -5.65 -22.62
N ASP A 206 0.05 -6.07 -22.81
CA ASP A 206 -0.49 -6.44 -24.13
C ASP A 206 -0.62 -5.22 -25.05
N ALA A 207 -1.01 -4.05 -24.53
CA ALA A 207 -1.12 -2.83 -25.32
C ALA A 207 0.22 -2.44 -25.98
N VAL A 208 1.34 -2.61 -25.26
CA VAL A 208 2.67 -2.30 -25.81
C VAL A 208 3.13 -3.37 -26.81
N MET A 209 2.82 -4.63 -26.55
CA MET A 209 3.08 -5.70 -27.52
C MET A 209 2.32 -5.46 -28.84
N GLU A 210 1.04 -5.12 -28.75
CA GLU A 210 0.19 -4.80 -29.91
C GLU A 210 0.70 -3.56 -30.66
N GLU A 211 1.05 -2.47 -29.94
CA GLU A 211 1.60 -1.24 -30.53
C GLU A 211 2.83 -1.52 -31.42
N HIS A 212 3.62 -2.54 -31.07
CA HIS A 212 4.84 -2.91 -31.80
C HIS A 212 4.61 -4.09 -32.79
N GLY A 213 3.36 -4.55 -32.94
CA GLY A 213 3.02 -5.69 -33.80
C GLY A 213 3.67 -7.01 -33.35
N LEU A 214 3.82 -7.19 -32.05
CA LEU A 214 4.43 -8.37 -31.44
C LEU A 214 3.38 -9.25 -30.76
N GLU A 215 3.62 -10.54 -30.79
CA GLU A 215 2.89 -11.55 -30.02
C GLU A 215 3.82 -12.15 -28.96
N TRP A 216 3.26 -12.70 -27.89
CA TRP A 216 4.04 -13.42 -26.89
C TRP A 216 4.62 -14.70 -27.53
N ALA A 217 5.94 -14.84 -27.53
CA ALA A 217 6.62 -16.02 -28.08
C ALA A 217 6.30 -17.31 -27.31
N TRP A 218 5.92 -17.18 -26.05
CA TRP A 218 5.39 -18.20 -25.19
C TRP A 218 4.54 -17.54 -24.11
N GLU A 219 3.45 -18.19 -23.74
CA GLU A 219 2.60 -17.73 -22.65
C GLU A 219 2.21 -18.91 -21.78
N GLU A 220 2.33 -18.75 -20.47
CA GLU A 220 1.96 -19.76 -19.49
C GLU A 220 1.09 -19.14 -18.40
N ALA A 221 -0.07 -19.73 -18.19
CA ALA A 221 -1.05 -19.30 -17.20
C ALA A 221 -1.10 -20.26 -16.01
N PHE A 222 -1.34 -19.72 -14.81
CA PHE A 222 -1.59 -20.50 -13.58
C PHE A 222 -2.27 -19.63 -12.51
N ASP A 223 -2.90 -20.29 -11.53
CA ASP A 223 -3.73 -19.60 -10.52
C ASP A 223 -2.94 -19.02 -9.36
N TYR A 224 -1.76 -19.56 -9.07
CA TYR A 224 -0.91 -19.13 -7.97
C TYR A 224 0.45 -18.70 -8.49
N TRP A 225 1.07 -17.73 -7.84
CA TRP A 225 2.38 -17.18 -8.22
C TRP A 225 3.47 -17.62 -7.26
N ALA A 226 3.56 -18.92 -7.02
CA ALA A 226 4.62 -19.50 -6.22
C ALA A 226 5.92 -19.68 -7.04
N PRO A 227 7.10 -19.74 -6.40
CA PRO A 227 8.35 -20.03 -7.08
C PRO A 227 8.33 -21.32 -7.90
N ASP A 228 7.68 -22.37 -7.39
CA ASP A 228 7.58 -23.66 -8.05
C ASP A 228 6.74 -23.59 -9.35
N ASP A 229 5.72 -22.73 -9.40
CA ASP A 229 4.95 -22.48 -10.63
C ASP A 229 5.83 -21.83 -11.70
N GLY A 230 6.61 -20.80 -11.31
CA GLY A 230 7.58 -20.16 -12.20
C GLY A 230 8.65 -21.13 -12.71
N TYR A 231 9.16 -22.00 -11.85
CA TYR A 231 10.12 -23.04 -12.23
C TYR A 231 9.53 -23.99 -13.27
N ARG A 232 8.33 -24.55 -13.00
CA ARG A 232 7.66 -25.48 -13.93
C ARG A 232 7.30 -24.83 -15.25
N ALA A 233 6.82 -23.58 -15.22
CA ALA A 233 6.49 -22.84 -16.43
C ALA A 233 7.71 -22.58 -17.30
N ALA A 234 8.81 -22.12 -16.71
CA ALA A 234 10.07 -21.91 -17.44
C ALA A 234 10.62 -23.24 -18.03
N LYS A 235 10.52 -24.36 -17.32
CA LYS A 235 10.89 -25.68 -17.85
C LYS A 235 10.03 -26.07 -19.05
N ARG A 236 8.70 -25.82 -19.01
CA ARG A 236 7.81 -26.06 -20.15
C ARG A 236 8.14 -25.16 -21.34
N ALA A 237 8.37 -23.86 -21.10
CA ALA A 237 8.79 -22.92 -22.14
C ALA A 237 10.07 -23.40 -22.86
N LEU A 238 11.07 -23.84 -22.11
CA LEU A 238 12.32 -24.38 -22.66
C LEU A 238 12.11 -25.68 -23.45
N SER A 239 11.19 -26.53 -23.01
CA SER A 239 10.92 -27.84 -23.65
C SER A 239 10.00 -27.72 -24.85
N SER A 240 9.26 -26.64 -25.02
CA SER A 240 8.30 -26.43 -26.09
C SER A 240 8.94 -26.19 -27.46
N GLY A 241 10.23 -25.81 -27.50
CA GLY A 241 10.91 -25.35 -28.69
C GLY A 241 10.64 -23.89 -29.03
N ALA A 242 9.86 -23.16 -28.21
CA ALA A 242 9.66 -21.72 -28.36
C ALA A 242 11.00 -20.97 -28.26
N ARG A 243 11.15 -19.99 -29.16
CA ARG A 243 12.33 -19.09 -29.13
C ARG A 243 11.97 -17.83 -28.42
N PHE A 244 12.69 -17.51 -27.37
CA PHE A 244 12.57 -16.25 -26.68
C PHE A 244 13.93 -15.74 -26.18
N THR A 245 14.05 -14.45 -26.12
CA THR A 245 15.27 -13.75 -25.71
C THR A 245 15.05 -12.93 -24.44
N ALA A 246 13.80 -12.78 -24.05
CA ALA A 246 13.40 -12.19 -22.79
C ALA A 246 12.18 -12.92 -22.21
N MET A 247 11.98 -12.75 -20.92
CA MET A 247 10.87 -13.30 -20.17
C MET A 247 10.31 -12.23 -19.24
N VAL A 248 9.01 -12.02 -19.27
CA VAL A 248 8.27 -11.28 -18.25
C VAL A 248 7.67 -12.29 -17.28
N CYS A 249 7.98 -12.15 -16.00
CA CYS A 249 7.37 -12.92 -14.92
C CYS A 249 6.46 -12.00 -14.10
N LEU A 250 5.26 -12.48 -13.76
CA LEU A 250 4.23 -11.61 -13.16
C LEU A 250 4.50 -11.23 -11.69
N THR A 251 5.44 -11.93 -11.03
CA THR A 251 5.95 -11.59 -9.69
C THR A 251 7.42 -11.99 -9.55
N ASP A 252 8.12 -11.40 -8.60
CA ASP A 252 9.49 -11.75 -8.29
C ASP A 252 9.64 -13.20 -7.80
N ASN A 253 8.61 -13.74 -7.15
CA ASN A 253 8.57 -15.17 -6.75
C ASN A 253 8.55 -16.10 -7.97
N VAL A 254 7.73 -15.78 -8.97
CA VAL A 254 7.72 -16.50 -10.26
C VAL A 254 9.06 -16.39 -10.96
N SER A 255 9.67 -15.20 -10.94
CA SER A 255 11.02 -14.98 -11.49
C SER A 255 12.07 -15.83 -10.80
N PHE A 256 12.01 -15.96 -9.48
CA PHE A 256 12.94 -16.82 -8.73
C PHE A 256 12.91 -18.25 -9.24
N GLY A 257 11.74 -18.82 -9.43
CA GLY A 257 11.60 -20.16 -10.03
C GLY A 257 12.12 -20.23 -11.46
N ALA A 258 11.82 -19.22 -12.28
CA ALA A 258 12.33 -19.14 -13.66
C ALA A 258 13.87 -19.07 -13.71
N TYR A 259 14.50 -18.30 -12.80
CA TYR A 259 15.96 -18.27 -12.67
C TYR A 259 16.55 -19.65 -12.43
N GLN A 260 15.96 -20.42 -11.52
CA GLN A 260 16.44 -21.78 -11.22
C GLN A 260 16.35 -22.67 -12.45
N ALA A 261 15.22 -22.66 -13.16
CA ALA A 261 15.01 -23.49 -14.34
C ALA A 261 16.00 -23.12 -15.48
N LEU A 262 16.24 -21.83 -15.71
CA LEU A 262 17.18 -21.36 -16.73
C LEU A 262 18.62 -21.71 -16.36
N GLN A 263 19.02 -21.53 -15.10
CA GLN A 263 20.36 -21.87 -14.61
C GLN A 263 20.66 -23.38 -14.71
N GLU A 264 19.69 -24.23 -14.35
CA GLU A 264 19.81 -25.69 -14.53
C GLU A 264 19.96 -26.10 -15.99
N ALA A 265 19.31 -25.35 -16.92
CA ALA A 265 19.46 -25.56 -18.35
C ALA A 265 20.74 -24.97 -18.94
N GLY A 266 21.60 -24.34 -18.11
CA GLY A 266 22.85 -23.71 -18.55
C GLY A 266 22.64 -22.39 -19.31
N ILE A 267 21.44 -21.79 -19.20
CA ILE A 267 21.09 -20.51 -19.86
C ILE A 267 21.52 -19.36 -18.99
N ARG A 268 22.34 -18.47 -19.53
CA ARG A 268 22.87 -17.30 -18.82
C ARG A 268 21.88 -16.13 -18.86
N ILE A 269 21.60 -15.58 -17.71
CA ILE A 269 20.84 -14.33 -17.51
C ILE A 269 21.87 -13.23 -17.25
N PRO A 270 21.82 -12.08 -17.94
CA PRO A 270 20.91 -11.70 -19.02
C PRO A 270 21.43 -12.06 -20.43
N ASP A 271 22.60 -12.72 -20.57
CA ASP A 271 23.31 -12.88 -21.85
C ASP A 271 22.46 -13.58 -22.94
N GLN A 272 21.73 -14.60 -22.57
CA GLN A 272 20.88 -15.39 -23.48
C GLN A 272 19.42 -15.06 -23.29
N VAL A 273 18.94 -14.92 -22.05
CA VAL A 273 17.57 -14.55 -21.71
C VAL A 273 17.60 -13.42 -20.68
N SER A 274 16.97 -12.29 -20.99
CA SER A 274 16.69 -11.20 -20.07
C SER A 274 15.41 -11.49 -19.29
N ILE A 275 15.33 -11.01 -18.03
CA ILE A 275 14.12 -11.18 -17.21
C ILE A 275 13.71 -9.85 -16.62
N ALA A 276 12.41 -9.57 -16.70
CA ALA A 276 11.75 -8.45 -16.01
C ALA A 276 10.56 -8.97 -15.19
N SER A 277 10.19 -8.24 -14.13
CA SER A 277 9.20 -8.70 -13.18
C SER A 277 8.44 -7.55 -12.50
N PHE A 278 7.65 -7.92 -11.48
CA PHE A 278 6.88 -7.00 -10.65
C PHE A 278 7.07 -7.37 -9.17
N ASP A 279 6.82 -6.43 -8.28
CA ASP A 279 6.75 -6.39 -6.82
C ASP A 279 7.93 -5.66 -6.14
N ASP A 280 9.17 -5.81 -6.63
CA ASP A 280 10.42 -5.42 -5.95
C ASP A 280 10.53 -6.07 -4.56
N ASP A 281 10.20 -7.37 -4.52
CA ASP A 281 10.42 -8.19 -3.33
C ASP A 281 11.93 -8.31 -3.07
N GLU A 282 12.32 -8.49 -1.80
CA GLU A 282 13.73 -8.60 -1.38
C GLU A 282 14.48 -9.71 -2.13
N ILE A 283 13.78 -10.76 -2.55
CA ILE A 283 14.34 -11.84 -3.36
C ILE A 283 14.94 -11.32 -4.66
N SER A 284 14.40 -10.23 -5.22
CA SER A 284 14.92 -9.57 -6.42
C SER A 284 16.36 -9.10 -6.25
N THR A 285 16.77 -8.79 -5.02
CA THR A 285 18.12 -8.35 -4.66
C THR A 285 19.08 -9.51 -4.40
N TYR A 286 18.55 -10.69 -4.10
CA TYR A 286 19.35 -11.89 -3.82
C TYR A 286 19.64 -12.71 -5.07
N LEU A 287 18.88 -12.56 -6.13
CA LEU A 287 19.13 -13.20 -7.42
C LEU A 287 20.46 -12.75 -8.04
N ARG A 288 21.06 -13.61 -8.88
CA ARG A 288 22.30 -13.34 -9.62
C ARG A 288 22.12 -13.70 -11.10
N PRO A 289 22.12 -12.60 -11.94
CA PRO A 289 22.14 -11.17 -11.64
C PRO A 289 20.89 -10.71 -10.87
N GLN A 290 20.97 -9.53 -10.20
CA GLN A 290 19.82 -8.94 -9.52
C GLN A 290 18.72 -8.62 -10.52
N LEU A 291 17.45 -8.83 -10.10
CA LEU A 291 16.26 -8.75 -10.95
C LEU A 291 15.77 -7.32 -11.13
N THR A 292 15.52 -6.92 -12.36
CA THR A 292 14.82 -5.70 -12.73
C THR A 292 13.31 -5.92 -12.57
N THR A 293 12.64 -5.04 -11.86
CA THR A 293 11.24 -5.24 -11.44
C THR A 293 10.49 -3.91 -11.30
N ALA A 294 9.17 -3.90 -11.47
CA ALA A 294 8.31 -2.77 -11.13
C ALA A 294 7.93 -2.87 -9.66
N ARG A 295 8.26 -1.86 -8.85
CA ARG A 295 8.00 -1.87 -7.40
C ARG A 295 6.53 -1.62 -7.09
N LEU A 296 5.91 -2.47 -6.28
CA LEU A 296 4.63 -2.17 -5.64
C LEU A 296 4.82 -1.05 -4.60
N PRO A 297 4.13 0.10 -4.76
CA PRO A 297 4.42 1.32 -3.99
C PRO A 297 3.66 1.36 -2.65
N TYR A 298 3.70 0.29 -1.86
CA TYR A 298 2.89 0.16 -0.64
C TYR A 298 3.09 1.30 0.36
N GLU A 299 4.33 1.78 0.54
CA GLU A 299 4.61 2.89 1.44
C GLU A 299 3.94 4.18 0.97
N GLU A 300 4.05 4.51 -0.33
CA GLU A 300 3.43 5.69 -0.91
C GLU A 300 1.89 5.58 -0.94
N MET A 301 1.37 4.38 -1.15
CA MET A 301 -0.07 4.12 -1.02
C MET A 301 -0.55 4.38 0.42
N GLY A 302 0.22 3.96 1.42
CA GLY A 302 -0.06 4.24 2.82
C GLY A 302 -0.03 5.73 3.14
N ARG A 303 0.97 6.47 2.64
CA ARG A 303 1.09 7.93 2.78
C ARG A 303 -0.11 8.64 2.15
N THR A 304 -0.46 8.27 0.92
CA THR A 304 -1.60 8.82 0.19
C THR A 304 -2.92 8.58 0.93
N ALA A 305 -3.16 7.34 1.38
CA ALA A 305 -4.38 6.99 2.11
C ALA A 305 -4.51 7.76 3.43
N MET A 306 -3.40 7.89 4.18
CA MET A 306 -3.40 8.65 5.43
C MET A 306 -3.63 10.14 5.21
N SER A 307 -3.03 10.74 4.17
CA SER A 307 -3.27 12.14 3.79
C SER A 307 -4.74 12.38 3.47
N LEU A 308 -5.35 11.52 2.65
CA LEU A 308 -6.79 11.59 2.33
C LEU A 308 -7.68 11.46 3.58
N ALA A 309 -7.30 10.59 4.51
CA ALA A 309 -8.02 10.41 5.78
C ALA A 309 -7.95 11.66 6.66
N LEU A 310 -6.79 12.31 6.75
CA LEU A 310 -6.58 13.54 7.51
C LEU A 310 -7.32 14.72 6.90
N ASP A 311 -7.39 14.81 5.58
CA ASP A 311 -8.18 15.81 4.84
C ASP A 311 -9.69 15.59 4.98
N GLY A 312 -10.11 14.48 5.59
CA GLY A 312 -11.51 14.12 5.74
C GLY A 312 -12.19 13.82 4.41
N ASN A 313 -11.44 13.30 3.43
CA ASN A 313 -11.94 12.99 2.10
C ASN A 313 -13.11 11.99 2.15
N ARG A 314 -14.20 12.32 1.48
CA ARG A 314 -15.42 11.51 1.35
C ARG A 314 -15.87 11.39 -0.11
N GLY A 315 -14.96 11.65 -1.04
CA GLY A 315 -15.19 11.45 -2.47
C GLY A 315 -15.25 9.97 -2.83
N THR A 316 -15.22 9.72 -4.13
CA THR A 316 -15.25 8.36 -4.70
C THR A 316 -14.09 8.16 -5.68
N ASP A 317 -13.09 9.04 -5.62
CA ASP A 317 -11.99 9.08 -6.56
C ASP A 317 -11.06 7.88 -6.39
N ARG A 318 -10.53 7.40 -7.51
CA ARG A 318 -9.45 6.42 -7.54
C ARG A 318 -8.11 7.15 -7.66
N HIS A 319 -7.25 6.97 -6.69
CA HIS A 319 -5.89 7.49 -6.65
C HIS A 319 -4.92 6.38 -7.05
N LEU A 320 -4.37 6.48 -8.26
CA LEU A 320 -3.39 5.53 -8.78
C LEU A 320 -1.99 5.98 -8.38
N VAL A 321 -1.24 5.11 -7.70
CA VAL A 321 0.12 5.37 -7.25
C VAL A 321 1.11 4.73 -8.23
N PRO A 322 2.02 5.50 -8.83
CA PRO A 322 2.98 4.98 -9.79
C PRO A 322 3.87 3.87 -9.23
N MET A 323 4.12 2.85 -10.04
CA MET A 323 5.01 1.74 -9.76
C MET A 323 6.37 1.98 -10.44
N PRO A 324 7.40 2.46 -9.75
CA PRO A 324 8.68 2.76 -10.37
C PRO A 324 9.43 1.50 -10.80
N ILE A 325 10.08 1.56 -11.98
CA ILE A 325 10.94 0.48 -12.45
C ILE A 325 12.29 0.56 -11.74
N ILE A 326 12.62 -0.49 -11.01
CA ILE A 326 13.92 -0.67 -10.36
C ILE A 326 14.83 -1.46 -11.29
N ARG A 327 15.64 -0.75 -12.04
CA ARG A 327 16.58 -1.34 -13.00
C ARG A 327 17.76 -1.99 -12.28
N ARG A 328 18.05 -3.25 -12.62
CA ARG A 328 19.18 -4.04 -12.11
C ARG A 328 19.85 -4.80 -13.26
N GLY A 329 20.54 -5.89 -12.96
CA GLY A 329 21.39 -6.60 -13.91
C GLY A 329 20.71 -7.68 -14.76
N SER A 330 19.40 -7.86 -14.71
CA SER A 330 18.71 -8.98 -15.37
C SER A 330 18.31 -8.70 -16.83
N ILE A 331 18.59 -7.51 -17.36
CA ILE A 331 18.26 -7.13 -18.73
C ILE A 331 19.53 -6.69 -19.46
N ARG A 332 19.68 -7.17 -20.70
CA ARG A 332 20.76 -6.81 -21.61
C ARG A 332 20.17 -6.24 -22.91
N SER A 333 20.76 -5.16 -23.41
CA SER A 333 20.45 -4.64 -24.74
C SER A 333 21.00 -5.57 -25.83
N ARG A 334 20.24 -5.71 -26.92
CA ARG A 334 20.56 -6.52 -28.11
C ARG A 334 20.83 -5.66 -29.34
#